data_098190f98384ecc5e4f086800750b11c
#
_entry.id   098190f98384ecc5e4f086800750b11c
#
_cell.length_a   1.000
_cell.length_b   1.000
_cell.length_c   1.000
_cell.angle_alpha   90.00
_cell.angle_beta   90.00
_cell.angle_gamma   90.00
#
_symmetry.space_group_name_H-M   'P 1'
#
loop_
_entity.id
_entity.type
_entity.pdbx_description
1 polymer ?
#
loop_
_entity_poly.entity_id
_entity_poly.type
_entity_poly.pdbx_seq_one_letter_code
_entity_poly.pdbx_strand_id
1 'polypeptide(L)'
;MKRALVTIFTLALAWTPVEARTKAAAWVVKEQIAEACDGGRGTIDPVGVIERDLDGDGKSDLILSHDAIFCGDGRFGRSMFCGAQVCSVIFYVRRGGLLKKVGEVLGGGVTIGEGRRPPISMYGHGGQSVSVKWNGKAFE
;
A
#
# COMPACT_ATOMS: atom_id res chain seq x y z
N MET A 1 -61.96 2.34 16.11
CA MET A 1 -60.95 1.43 15.57
C MET A 1 -59.71 2.25 15.23
N LYS A 2 -58.66 2.14 16.03
CA LYS A 2 -57.40 2.87 15.81
C LYS A 2 -56.46 1.98 14.94
N ARG A 3 -56.16 2.41 13.73
CA ARG A 3 -55.17 1.71 12.85
C ARG A 3 -53.77 2.20 13.23
N ALA A 4 -52.95 1.32 13.77
CA ALA A 4 -51.55 1.59 14.03
C ALA A 4 -50.77 1.46 12.69
N LEU A 5 -50.16 2.54 12.24
CA LEU A 5 -49.16 2.51 11.15
C LEU A 5 -47.84 2.00 11.71
N VAL A 6 -47.41 0.83 11.26
CA VAL A 6 -46.06 0.30 11.51
C VAL A 6 -45.16 0.85 10.42
N THR A 7 -44.28 1.77 10.80
CA THR A 7 -43.22 2.30 9.91
C THR A 7 -42.04 1.35 9.96
N ILE A 8 -41.80 0.61 8.88
CA ILE A 8 -40.64 -0.25 8.74
C ILE A 8 -39.46 0.63 8.31
N PHE A 9 -38.49 0.81 9.21
CA PHE A 9 -37.23 1.47 8.92
C PHE A 9 -36.28 0.46 8.25
N THR A 10 -36.11 0.53 6.94
CA THR A 10 -35.12 -0.24 6.20
C THR A 10 -33.76 0.40 6.39
N LEU A 11 -32.89 -0.26 7.18
CA LEU A 11 -31.47 0.11 7.31
C LEU A 11 -30.78 -0.30 6.02
N ALA A 12 -30.47 0.66 5.14
CA ALA A 12 -29.62 0.42 3.98
C ALA A 12 -28.17 0.29 4.47
N LEU A 13 -27.63 -0.94 4.49
CA LEU A 13 -26.18 -1.15 4.65
C LEU A 13 -25.50 -0.60 3.38
N ALA A 14 -24.81 0.52 3.54
CA ALA A 14 -23.92 1.05 2.52
C ALA A 14 -22.68 0.13 2.43
N TRP A 15 -22.64 -0.73 1.44
CA TRP A 15 -21.44 -1.47 1.07
C TRP A 15 -20.50 -0.48 0.41
N THR A 16 -19.45 -0.08 1.12
CA THR A 16 -18.33 0.62 0.48
C THR A 16 -17.60 -0.38 -0.41
N PRO A 17 -17.51 -0.16 -1.74
CA PRO A 17 -16.73 -1.03 -2.58
C PRO A 17 -15.26 -0.94 -2.14
N VAL A 18 -14.65 -2.08 -1.81
CA VAL A 18 -13.20 -2.20 -1.71
C VAL A 18 -12.68 -1.93 -3.12
N GLU A 19 -11.98 -0.81 -3.29
CA GLU A 19 -11.44 -0.42 -4.58
C GLU A 19 -10.44 -1.48 -5.03
N ALA A 20 -10.73 -2.13 -6.15
CA ALA A 20 -9.86 -3.17 -6.70
C ALA A 20 -8.57 -2.53 -7.20
N ARG A 21 -7.43 -3.16 -6.91
CA ARG A 21 -6.12 -2.73 -7.42
C ARG A 21 -6.11 -2.54 -8.93
N THR A 22 -5.39 -1.53 -9.40
CA THR A 22 -5.16 -1.37 -10.84
C THR A 22 -4.37 -2.58 -11.38
N LYS A 23 -4.51 -2.88 -12.67
CA LYS A 23 -3.78 -4.00 -13.31
C LYS A 23 -2.26 -3.84 -13.16
N ALA A 24 -1.75 -2.62 -13.28
CA ALA A 24 -0.33 -2.34 -13.10
C ALA A 24 0.13 -2.62 -11.66
N ALA A 25 -0.64 -2.20 -10.65
CA ALA A 25 -0.33 -2.49 -9.27
C ALA A 25 -0.41 -3.99 -8.95
N ALA A 26 -1.42 -4.69 -9.48
CA ALA A 26 -1.55 -6.13 -9.31
C ALA A 26 -0.35 -6.89 -9.91
N TRP A 27 0.17 -6.43 -11.05
CA TRP A 27 1.36 -6.99 -11.67
C TRP A 27 2.60 -6.76 -10.81
N VAL A 28 2.85 -5.52 -10.36
CA VAL A 28 3.99 -5.18 -9.48
C VAL A 28 3.93 -5.99 -8.19
N VAL A 29 2.77 -6.10 -7.57
CA VAL A 29 2.58 -6.90 -6.34
C VAL A 29 2.97 -8.35 -6.56
N LYS A 30 2.53 -8.96 -7.67
CA LYS A 30 2.87 -10.35 -8.01
C LYS A 30 4.39 -10.54 -8.17
N GLU A 31 5.05 -9.64 -8.90
CA GLU A 31 6.51 -9.68 -9.10
C GLU A 31 7.23 -9.52 -7.77
N GLN A 32 6.83 -8.57 -6.93
CA GLN A 32 7.47 -8.31 -5.65
C GLN A 32 7.27 -9.47 -4.66
N ILE A 33 6.13 -10.15 -4.67
CA ILE A 33 5.94 -11.38 -3.87
C ILE A 33 6.88 -12.48 -4.36
N ALA A 34 7.01 -12.68 -5.67
CA ALA A 34 7.88 -13.70 -6.23
C ALA A 34 9.35 -13.44 -5.86
N GLU A 35 9.82 -12.19 -5.98
CA GLU A 35 11.17 -11.80 -5.56
C GLU A 35 11.36 -11.95 -4.05
N ALA A 36 10.41 -11.47 -3.25
CA ALA A 36 10.47 -11.50 -1.79
C ALA A 36 10.52 -12.91 -1.21
N CYS A 37 9.98 -13.89 -1.93
CA CYS A 37 9.82 -15.28 -1.49
C CYS A 37 10.67 -16.27 -2.30
N ASP A 38 11.75 -15.81 -2.95
CA ASP A 38 12.67 -16.62 -3.76
C ASP A 38 11.95 -17.50 -4.79
N GLY A 39 11.04 -16.91 -5.55
CA GLY A 39 10.18 -17.59 -6.53
C GLY A 39 9.11 -18.48 -5.92
N GLY A 40 9.03 -18.55 -4.59
CA GLY A 40 8.04 -19.30 -3.85
C GLY A 40 6.67 -18.62 -3.78
N ARG A 41 5.76 -19.27 -3.07
CA ARG A 41 4.42 -18.71 -2.80
C ARG A 41 4.47 -17.71 -1.66
N GLY A 42 3.65 -16.67 -1.80
CA GLY A 42 3.48 -15.66 -0.76
C GLY A 42 2.17 -14.91 -0.92
N THR A 43 1.86 -14.13 0.08
CA THR A 43 0.72 -13.21 0.11
C THR A 43 1.16 -11.84 0.59
N ILE A 44 0.36 -10.83 0.33
CA ILE A 44 0.57 -9.49 0.87
C ILE A 44 -0.69 -9.03 1.59
N ASP A 45 -0.53 -8.51 2.80
CA ASP A 45 -1.61 -7.79 3.48
C ASP A 45 -1.94 -6.51 2.70
N PRO A 46 -3.23 -6.22 2.44
CA PRO A 46 -3.65 -5.00 1.74
C PRO A 46 -3.07 -3.70 2.30
N VAL A 47 -2.78 -3.62 3.58
CA VAL A 47 -2.16 -2.44 4.23
C VAL A 47 -0.79 -2.09 3.64
N GLY A 48 -0.08 -3.07 3.08
CA GLY A 48 1.23 -2.86 2.42
C GLY A 48 1.16 -2.42 0.96
N VAL A 49 -0.05 -2.19 0.42
CA VAL A 49 -0.25 -1.77 -0.98
C VAL A 49 -1.11 -0.54 -1.01
N ILE A 50 -0.50 0.61 -1.23
CA ILE A 50 -1.19 1.89 -1.23
C ILE A 50 -1.14 2.49 -2.63
N GLU A 51 -2.31 2.60 -3.28
CA GLU A 51 -2.46 3.29 -4.56
C GLU A 51 -3.04 4.68 -4.33
N ARG A 52 -2.28 5.72 -4.63
CA ARG A 52 -2.68 7.13 -4.50
C ARG A 52 -1.82 8.00 -5.41
N ASP A 53 -2.34 9.15 -5.82
CA ASP A 53 -1.52 10.20 -6.44
C ASP A 53 -0.53 10.75 -5.40
N LEU A 54 0.75 10.52 -5.62
CA LEU A 54 1.83 10.92 -4.72
C LEU A 54 2.71 12.02 -5.32
N ASP A 55 2.75 12.13 -6.65
CA ASP A 55 3.56 13.12 -7.35
C ASP A 55 2.75 14.35 -7.82
N GLY A 56 1.44 14.30 -7.68
CA GLY A 56 0.52 15.40 -7.96
C GLY A 56 0.13 15.52 -9.43
N ASP A 57 0.28 14.45 -10.22
CA ASP A 57 -0.09 14.41 -11.64
C ASP A 57 -1.55 13.98 -11.90
N GLY A 58 -2.28 13.61 -10.86
CA GLY A 58 -3.68 13.16 -10.90
C GLY A 58 -3.84 11.68 -11.21
N LYS A 59 -2.76 10.91 -11.29
CA LYS A 59 -2.79 9.45 -11.51
C LYS A 59 -2.37 8.72 -10.25
N SER A 60 -2.90 7.50 -10.06
CA SER A 60 -2.52 6.68 -8.92
C SER A 60 -1.13 6.09 -9.11
N ASP A 61 -0.23 6.46 -8.23
CA ASP A 61 1.08 5.86 -8.00
C ASP A 61 0.94 4.67 -7.03
N LEU A 62 2.04 4.04 -6.66
CA LEU A 62 2.02 2.88 -5.76
C LEU A 62 3.14 2.97 -4.73
N ILE A 63 2.78 2.70 -3.47
CA ILE A 63 3.74 2.30 -2.43
C ILE A 63 3.52 0.82 -2.14
N LEU A 64 4.61 0.07 -2.11
CA LEU A 64 4.61 -1.32 -1.71
C LEU A 64 5.56 -1.53 -0.54
N SER A 65 5.04 -2.07 0.56
CA SER A 65 5.78 -2.28 1.80
C SER A 65 6.01 -3.77 2.04
N HIS A 66 7.27 -4.18 2.13
CA HIS A 66 7.66 -5.58 2.27
C HIS A 66 7.37 -6.17 3.66
N ASP A 67 7.12 -5.33 4.67
CA ASP A 67 6.70 -5.78 6.00
C ASP A 67 5.32 -6.47 5.99
N ALA A 68 4.53 -6.20 4.94
CA ALA A 68 3.22 -6.82 4.71
C ALA A 68 3.28 -8.10 3.85
N ILE A 69 4.46 -8.52 3.36
CA ILE A 69 4.62 -9.73 2.56
C ILE A 69 4.94 -10.92 3.46
N PHE A 70 4.17 -11.99 3.29
CA PHE A 70 4.34 -13.26 3.98
C PHE A 70 4.62 -14.36 2.97
N CYS A 71 5.74 -15.06 3.13
CA CYS A 71 6.17 -16.15 2.27
C CYS A 71 5.73 -17.52 2.80
N GLY A 72 5.46 -18.47 1.88
CA GLY A 72 5.00 -19.80 2.22
C GLY A 72 3.53 -19.87 2.64
N ASP A 73 3.17 -20.96 3.31
CA ASP A 73 1.78 -21.25 3.70
C ASP A 73 1.39 -20.66 5.07
N GLY A 74 2.27 -19.87 5.70
CA GLY A 74 2.07 -19.41 7.06
C GLY A 74 2.65 -18.06 7.39
N ARG A 75 2.27 -17.56 8.56
CA ARG A 75 2.59 -16.24 9.10
C ARG A 75 4.07 -16.02 9.48
N PHE A 76 4.92 -17.02 9.31
CA PHE A 76 6.29 -17.00 9.81
C PHE A 76 7.35 -16.74 8.74
N GLY A 77 6.98 -16.86 7.46
CA GLY A 77 7.87 -16.51 6.36
C GLY A 77 7.86 -15.02 6.11
N ARG A 78 8.95 -14.34 6.39
CA ARG A 78 9.11 -12.91 6.06
C ARG A 78 9.70 -12.75 4.68
N SER A 79 9.42 -11.61 4.05
CA SER A 79 10.11 -11.17 2.84
C SER A 79 11.62 -11.17 3.05
N MET A 80 12.39 -11.64 2.06
CA MET A 80 13.85 -11.56 2.10
C MET A 80 14.39 -10.11 2.07
N PHE A 81 13.53 -9.15 1.75
CA PHE A 81 13.84 -7.71 1.82
C PHE A 81 13.51 -7.10 3.18
N CYS A 82 13.39 -7.93 4.22
CA CYS A 82 13.22 -7.51 5.59
C CYS A 82 14.48 -7.81 6.42
N GLY A 83 14.96 -6.79 7.12
CA GLY A 83 15.93 -6.97 8.20
C GLY A 83 15.26 -7.29 9.54
N ALA A 84 16.00 -7.14 10.64
CA ALA A 84 15.48 -7.41 11.97
C ALA A 84 14.35 -6.45 12.38
N GLN A 85 14.43 -5.18 12.00
CA GLN A 85 13.50 -4.14 12.44
C GLN A 85 12.67 -3.54 11.31
N VAL A 86 13.23 -3.41 10.12
CA VAL A 86 12.63 -2.70 8.99
C VAL A 86 12.70 -3.55 7.73
N CYS A 87 11.81 -3.24 6.80
CA CYS A 87 11.75 -3.86 5.48
C CYS A 87 11.89 -2.80 4.39
N SER A 88 12.08 -3.23 3.15
CA SER A 88 12.01 -2.32 2.00
C SER A 88 10.61 -1.75 1.83
N VAL A 89 10.53 -0.45 1.65
CA VAL A 89 9.35 0.30 1.19
C VAL A 89 9.70 0.89 -0.16
N ILE A 90 8.99 0.47 -1.19
CA ILE A 90 9.30 0.81 -2.58
C ILE A 90 8.25 1.77 -3.13
N PHE A 91 8.72 2.81 -3.80
CA PHE A 91 7.90 3.83 -4.44
C PHE A 91 7.90 3.67 -5.95
N TYR A 92 6.70 3.68 -6.52
CA TYR A 92 6.49 3.63 -7.96
C TYR A 92 5.63 4.82 -8.37
N VAL A 93 6.00 5.50 -9.44
CA VAL A 93 5.17 6.53 -10.07
C VAL A 93 4.59 6.02 -11.39
N ARG A 94 3.35 6.43 -11.66
CA ARG A 94 2.68 6.05 -12.90
C ARG A 94 3.19 6.90 -14.06
N ARG A 95 3.64 6.20 -15.10
CA ARG A 95 4.03 6.82 -16.37
C ARG A 95 3.34 6.07 -17.49
N GLY A 96 2.33 6.71 -18.10
CA GLY A 96 1.43 6.01 -19.02
C GLY A 96 0.67 4.87 -18.33
N GLY A 97 0.69 3.69 -18.91
CA GLY A 97 0.07 2.48 -18.34
C GLY A 97 0.93 1.72 -17.32
N LEU A 98 2.18 2.17 -17.08
CA LEU A 98 3.17 1.46 -16.28
C LEU A 98 3.42 2.15 -14.94
N LEU A 99 3.83 1.37 -13.96
CA LEU A 99 4.39 1.83 -12.68
C LEU A 99 5.91 1.70 -12.75
N LYS A 100 6.58 2.84 -12.67
CA LYS A 100 8.05 2.92 -12.71
C LYS A 100 8.59 3.09 -11.30
N LYS A 101 9.48 2.20 -10.86
CA LYS A 101 10.20 2.35 -9.59
C LYS A 101 11.04 3.63 -9.60
N VAL A 102 10.89 4.46 -8.59
CA VAL A 102 11.59 5.75 -8.45
C VAL A 102 12.34 5.88 -7.13
N GLY A 103 12.16 4.96 -6.21
CA GLY A 103 12.88 4.98 -4.94
C GLY A 103 12.57 3.79 -4.07
N GLU A 104 13.40 3.63 -3.04
CA GLU A 104 13.26 2.62 -2.01
C GLU A 104 13.89 3.15 -0.72
N VAL A 105 13.22 2.94 0.39
CA VAL A 105 13.73 3.27 1.73
C VAL A 105 13.50 2.09 2.66
N LEU A 106 14.25 2.01 3.75
CA LEU A 106 14.04 1.02 4.80
C LEU A 106 13.12 1.59 5.87
N GLY A 107 12.00 0.94 6.08
CA GLY A 107 10.99 1.39 7.04
C GLY A 107 9.86 0.39 7.22
N GLY A 108 8.79 0.86 7.83
CA GLY A 108 7.54 0.13 8.00
C GLY A 108 6.45 1.03 8.56
N GLY A 109 5.22 0.52 8.63
CA GLY A 109 4.09 1.29 9.15
C GLY A 109 3.82 2.56 8.34
N VAL A 110 3.73 2.43 7.02
CA VAL A 110 3.57 3.56 6.10
C VAL A 110 2.23 4.25 6.31
N THR A 111 2.27 5.56 6.46
CA THR A 111 1.09 6.44 6.51
C THR A 111 1.26 7.59 5.52
N ILE A 112 0.15 8.04 4.94
CA ILE A 112 0.15 9.12 3.95
C ILE A 112 -0.60 10.32 4.53
N GLY A 113 0.04 11.48 4.50
CA GLY A 113 -0.56 12.74 4.89
C GLY A 113 -1.51 13.29 3.82
N GLU A 114 -1.87 14.53 3.96
CA GLU A 114 -2.78 15.22 3.06
C GLU A 114 -2.04 16.11 2.06
N GLY A 115 -2.79 16.53 1.03
CA GLY A 115 -2.31 17.45 0.00
C GLY A 115 -2.04 16.76 -1.33
N ARG A 116 -1.74 17.59 -2.32
CA ARG A 116 -1.50 17.16 -3.71
C ARG A 116 -0.23 16.32 -3.87
N ARG A 117 0.80 16.63 -3.08
CA ARG A 117 2.03 15.84 -2.93
C ARG A 117 2.18 15.53 -1.46
N PRO A 118 1.50 14.49 -0.98
CA PRO A 118 1.42 14.24 0.46
C PRO A 118 2.78 13.81 1.02
N PRO A 119 3.08 14.18 2.27
CA PRO A 119 4.18 13.56 2.99
C PRO A 119 3.85 12.10 3.27
N ILE A 120 4.85 11.24 3.16
CA ILE A 120 4.77 9.81 3.44
C ILE A 120 5.63 9.56 4.67
N SER A 121 5.01 9.11 5.74
CA SER A 121 5.68 8.87 7.02
C SER A 121 5.74 7.39 7.33
N MET A 122 6.83 6.97 7.96
CA MET A 122 7.07 5.60 8.39
C MET A 122 8.03 5.58 9.57
N TYR A 123 8.13 4.47 10.27
CA TYR A 123 9.23 4.27 11.21
C TYR A 123 10.44 3.71 10.47
N GLY A 124 11.62 4.16 10.86
CA GLY A 124 12.91 3.66 10.39
C GLY A 124 13.61 2.80 11.44
N HIS A 125 14.89 2.57 11.24
CA HIS A 125 15.75 1.85 12.16
C HIS A 125 15.72 2.49 13.56
N GLY A 126 15.63 1.67 14.60
CA GLY A 126 15.55 2.17 15.98
C GLY A 126 14.24 2.86 16.33
N GLY A 127 13.19 2.72 15.52
CA GLY A 127 11.87 3.32 15.74
C GLY A 127 11.82 4.83 15.46
N GLN A 128 12.83 5.39 14.81
CA GLN A 128 12.85 6.79 14.43
C GLN A 128 11.79 7.08 13.36
N SER A 129 11.15 8.25 13.44
CA SER A 129 10.24 8.70 12.39
C SER A 129 11.01 9.12 11.15
N VAL A 130 10.62 8.58 10.00
CA VAL A 130 11.12 8.96 8.67
C VAL A 130 9.96 9.54 7.89
N SER A 131 10.18 10.66 7.21
CA SER A 131 9.18 11.26 6.32
C SER A 131 9.83 11.62 5.00
N VAL A 132 9.19 11.25 3.91
CA VAL A 132 9.63 11.60 2.55
C VAL A 132 8.50 12.25 1.78
N LYS A 133 8.85 13.05 0.78
CA LYS A 133 7.91 13.74 -0.07
C LYS A 133 8.44 13.82 -1.50
N TRP A 134 7.55 13.81 -2.49
CA TRP A 134 7.95 13.98 -3.89
C TRP A 134 8.51 15.38 -4.16
N ASN A 135 9.76 15.46 -4.62
CA ASN A 135 10.45 16.72 -4.94
C ASN A 135 10.36 17.09 -6.44
N GLY A 136 9.70 16.28 -7.24
CA GLY A 136 9.63 16.41 -8.71
C GLY A 136 10.47 15.36 -9.46
N LYS A 137 11.36 14.65 -8.75
CA LYS A 137 12.26 13.64 -9.33
C LYS A 137 12.32 12.35 -8.49
N ALA A 138 12.31 12.48 -7.18
CA ALA A 138 12.41 11.37 -6.23
C ALA A 138 11.59 11.66 -4.97
N PHE A 139 11.43 10.64 -4.13
CA PHE A 139 10.93 10.78 -2.76
C PHE A 139 12.13 10.97 -1.82
N GLU A 140 12.18 12.12 -1.15
CA GLU A 140 13.21 12.53 -0.18
C GLU A 140 12.58 13.11 1.07
#